data_319b3021b5fec0e710378e7806261bd7
#
_entry.id   319b3021b5fec0e710378e7806261bd7
#
_cell.length_a   1.000
_cell.length_b   1.000
_cell.length_c   1.000
_cell.angle_alpha   90.00
_cell.angle_beta   90.00
_cell.angle_gamma   90.00
#
_symmetry.space_group_name_H-M   'P 1'
#
loop_
_entity.id
_entity.type
_entity.pdbx_description
1 polymer ?
#
loop_
_entity_poly.entity_id
_entity_poly.type
_entity_poly.pdbx_seq_one_letter_code
_entity_poly.pdbx_strand_id
1 'polypeptide(L)'
;MATKISRKIAVILATDVVGYSKHMEENENEAVQTLRSCEKIFTQCLKKHEGKIFNTGGDSFFAEFKSAVSAVECGVEFQKKLETFREKNDLQIDLKFRIGINMGDVVLEKKNLLGDGVNIAARLESLCQPNGISVSKSIYDLVNSKLKLPFIDLGIQKVKTNEFHAYDVLLNPSQKRSLKTAYKLSPGLIAGIICILTIMLFTAFYFSSNSLETTPNLSINISDKPSILIMPLENQTGNKDDDYIGAGITSNIVTTLSQNDSIFVPSGNTGKYAKDNNFTDDLIKQKYGVQYILRGDVQGLAGAYRVGVQMTDLNTAEVIWSQ
;
A
#
# COMPACT_ATOMS: atom_id res chain seq x y z
N MET A 1 33.65 -14.76 12.70
CA MET A 1 34.16 -13.50 12.14
C MET A 1 32.98 -12.68 11.68
N ALA A 2 32.74 -11.52 12.27
CA ALA A 2 31.65 -10.64 11.84
C ALA A 2 31.94 -10.14 10.42
N THR A 3 31.07 -10.42 9.48
CA THR A 3 31.18 -9.95 8.08
C THR A 3 31.13 -8.43 8.10
N LYS A 4 32.21 -7.76 7.67
CA LYS A 4 32.30 -6.30 7.63
C LYS A 4 31.23 -5.79 6.65
N ILE A 5 30.18 -5.14 7.16
CA ILE A 5 29.12 -4.54 6.36
C ILE A 5 29.72 -3.37 5.56
N SER A 6 29.73 -3.47 4.24
CA SER A 6 30.18 -2.38 3.36
C SER A 6 29.00 -1.48 3.00
N ARG A 7 29.13 -0.17 3.26
CA ARG A 7 28.13 0.86 2.92
C ARG A 7 28.67 1.82 1.88
N LYS A 8 27.78 2.36 1.06
CA LYS A 8 28.08 3.42 0.09
C LYS A 8 26.86 4.26 -0.20
N ILE A 9 27.07 5.46 -0.71
CA ILE A 9 25.99 6.25 -1.33
C ILE A 9 25.87 5.78 -2.78
N ALA A 10 24.64 5.51 -3.22
CA ALA A 10 24.34 5.11 -4.59
C ALA A 10 23.06 5.78 -5.10
N VAL A 11 23.01 6.00 -6.41
CA VAL A 11 21.78 6.38 -7.11
C VAL A 11 21.09 5.11 -7.57
N ILE A 12 19.85 4.93 -7.13
CA ILE A 12 19.05 3.74 -7.38
C ILE A 12 17.87 4.12 -8.29
N LEU A 13 17.72 3.38 -9.37
CA LEU A 13 16.53 3.40 -10.22
C LEU A 13 15.77 2.09 -9.98
N ALA A 14 14.54 2.21 -9.53
CA ALA A 14 13.58 1.12 -9.41
C ALA A 14 12.52 1.27 -10.50
N THR A 15 12.15 0.17 -11.14
CA THR A 15 11.05 0.15 -12.12
C THR A 15 10.21 -1.09 -11.98
N ASP A 16 8.92 -0.97 -12.27
CA ASP A 16 7.91 -2.02 -12.12
C ASP A 16 6.81 -1.86 -13.17
N VAL A 17 6.13 -2.95 -13.49
CA VAL A 17 5.02 -2.95 -14.46
C VAL A 17 3.68 -2.79 -13.75
N VAL A 18 2.87 -1.87 -14.22
CA VAL A 18 1.52 -1.65 -13.68
C VAL A 18 0.60 -2.82 -13.99
N GLY A 19 0.11 -3.50 -12.94
CA GLY A 19 -0.88 -4.56 -13.09
C GLY A 19 -0.37 -5.81 -13.80
N TYR A 20 0.92 -6.14 -13.72
CA TYR A 20 1.53 -7.27 -14.42
C TYR A 20 0.82 -8.60 -14.11
N SER A 21 0.45 -8.85 -12.86
CA SER A 21 -0.27 -10.07 -12.47
C SER A 21 -1.56 -10.25 -13.27
N LYS A 22 -2.31 -9.17 -13.54
CA LYS A 22 -3.53 -9.22 -14.35
C LYS A 22 -3.21 -9.61 -15.80
N HIS A 23 -2.14 -9.04 -16.38
CA HIS A 23 -1.71 -9.43 -17.74
C HIS A 23 -1.27 -10.88 -17.82
N MET A 24 -0.63 -11.40 -16.76
CA MET A 24 -0.27 -12.81 -16.65
C MET A 24 -1.51 -13.72 -16.61
N GLU A 25 -2.57 -13.31 -15.92
CA GLU A 25 -3.84 -14.05 -15.87
C GLU A 25 -4.56 -14.05 -17.23
N GLU A 26 -4.51 -12.94 -17.97
CA GLU A 26 -5.17 -12.80 -19.27
C GLU A 26 -4.43 -13.55 -20.40
N ASN A 27 -3.11 -13.41 -20.49
CA ASN A 27 -2.27 -14.08 -21.48
C ASN A 27 -0.80 -14.15 -21.02
N GLU A 28 -0.45 -15.22 -20.32
CA GLU A 28 0.87 -15.43 -19.72
C GLU A 28 2.00 -15.38 -20.76
N ASN A 29 1.86 -16.10 -21.89
CA ASN A 29 2.92 -16.20 -22.88
C ASN A 29 3.26 -14.84 -23.49
N GLU A 30 2.25 -14.03 -23.80
CA GLU A 30 2.45 -12.72 -24.39
C GLU A 30 2.97 -11.70 -23.37
N ALA A 31 2.47 -11.73 -22.13
CA ALA A 31 2.97 -10.92 -21.04
C ALA A 31 4.47 -11.14 -20.80
N VAL A 32 4.91 -12.40 -20.77
CA VAL A 32 6.32 -12.77 -20.60
C VAL A 32 7.16 -12.33 -21.80
N GLN A 33 6.69 -12.55 -23.03
CA GLN A 33 7.44 -12.15 -24.24
C GLN A 33 7.57 -10.62 -24.34
N THR A 34 6.49 -9.90 -24.06
CA THR A 34 6.50 -8.43 -24.04
C THR A 34 7.42 -7.90 -22.94
N LEU A 35 7.39 -8.47 -21.75
CA LEU A 35 8.31 -8.10 -20.65
C LEU A 35 9.76 -8.33 -21.05
N ARG A 36 10.11 -9.46 -21.65
CA ARG A 36 11.48 -9.73 -22.14
C ARG A 36 11.93 -8.73 -23.20
N SER A 37 11.02 -8.25 -24.05
CA SER A 37 11.32 -7.22 -25.03
C SER A 37 11.58 -5.87 -24.35
N CYS A 38 10.79 -5.51 -23.37
CA CYS A 38 10.99 -4.32 -22.54
C CYS A 38 12.31 -4.38 -21.74
N GLU A 39 12.65 -5.56 -21.19
CA GLU A 39 13.93 -5.79 -20.48
C GLU A 39 15.14 -5.58 -21.40
N LYS A 40 15.07 -6.03 -22.66
CA LYS A 40 16.13 -5.77 -23.65
C LYS A 40 16.29 -4.28 -23.92
N ILE A 41 15.18 -3.53 -24.07
CA ILE A 41 15.20 -2.08 -24.23
C ILE A 41 15.83 -1.41 -23.01
N PHE A 42 15.42 -1.82 -21.80
CA PHE A 42 15.97 -1.29 -20.55
C PHE A 42 17.47 -1.54 -20.44
N THR A 43 17.92 -2.76 -20.73
CA THR A 43 19.35 -3.13 -20.72
C THR A 43 20.18 -2.30 -21.70
N GLN A 44 19.63 -1.96 -22.88
CA GLN A 44 20.31 -1.07 -23.83
C GLN A 44 20.43 0.36 -23.28
N CYS A 45 19.38 0.87 -22.62
CA CYS A 45 19.42 2.18 -21.98
C CYS A 45 20.44 2.21 -20.83
N LEU A 46 20.44 1.17 -19.99
CA LEU A 46 21.41 1.04 -18.90
C LEU A 46 22.85 1.05 -19.41
N LYS A 47 23.13 0.26 -20.45
CA LYS A 47 24.49 0.20 -21.03
C LYS A 47 24.96 1.57 -21.55
N LYS A 48 24.06 2.34 -22.17
CA LYS A 48 24.34 3.68 -22.69
C LYS A 48 24.61 4.70 -21.59
N HIS A 49 23.88 4.61 -20.46
CA HIS A 49 23.95 5.54 -19.33
C HIS A 49 24.76 5.01 -18.14
N GLU A 50 25.60 4.01 -18.36
CA GLU A 50 26.51 3.42 -17.36
C GLU A 50 25.77 2.88 -16.10
N GLY A 51 24.52 2.46 -16.25
CA GLY A 51 23.74 1.82 -15.21
C GLY A 51 24.03 0.33 -15.12
N LYS A 52 23.83 -0.24 -13.93
CA LYS A 52 24.05 -1.68 -13.69
C LYS A 52 22.89 -2.25 -12.91
N ILE A 53 22.21 -3.29 -13.44
CA ILE A 53 21.22 -4.06 -12.71
C ILE A 53 21.90 -4.79 -11.56
N PHE A 54 21.34 -4.69 -10.35
CA PHE A 54 21.80 -5.42 -9.18
C PHE A 54 20.72 -6.34 -8.61
N ASN A 55 19.45 -6.14 -8.96
CA ASN A 55 18.34 -7.00 -8.55
C ASN A 55 17.23 -7.00 -9.60
N THR A 56 16.54 -8.14 -9.72
CA THR A 56 15.31 -8.30 -10.52
C THR A 56 14.32 -9.14 -9.73
N GLY A 57 13.07 -8.77 -9.72
CA GLY A 57 12.00 -9.49 -9.03
C GLY A 57 10.75 -9.55 -9.90
N GLY A 58 10.62 -10.62 -10.70
CA GLY A 58 9.49 -10.73 -11.63
C GLY A 58 9.53 -9.64 -12.71
N ASP A 59 8.60 -8.72 -12.62
CA ASP A 59 8.45 -7.57 -13.52
C ASP A 59 9.17 -6.30 -13.04
N SER A 60 9.82 -6.36 -11.86
CA SER A 60 10.56 -5.24 -11.28
C SER A 60 12.05 -5.34 -11.58
N PHE A 61 12.69 -4.22 -11.94
CA PHE A 61 14.12 -4.12 -12.15
C PHE A 61 14.73 -3.03 -11.27
N PHE A 62 15.86 -3.33 -10.64
CA PHE A 62 16.62 -2.38 -9.82
C PHE A 62 18.01 -2.18 -10.42
N ALA A 63 18.35 -0.92 -10.69
CA ALA A 63 19.65 -0.56 -11.25
C ALA A 63 20.35 0.50 -10.40
N GLU A 64 21.67 0.39 -10.35
CA GLU A 64 22.59 1.33 -9.70
C GLU A 64 23.24 2.22 -10.75
N PHE A 65 23.40 3.51 -10.42
CA PHE A 65 24.11 4.50 -11.21
C PHE A 65 25.11 5.26 -10.34
N LYS A 66 26.18 5.74 -10.96
CA LYS A 66 27.16 6.64 -10.34
C LYS A 66 26.72 8.11 -10.41
N SER A 67 25.81 8.46 -11.32
CA SER A 67 25.36 9.81 -11.59
C SER A 67 23.83 9.91 -11.55
N ALA A 68 23.31 10.91 -10.82
CA ALA A 68 21.89 11.24 -10.81
C ALA A 68 21.39 11.66 -12.20
N VAL A 69 22.19 12.41 -12.95
CA VAL A 69 21.87 12.84 -14.31
C VAL A 69 21.71 11.62 -15.22
N SER A 70 22.70 10.70 -15.22
CA SER A 70 22.64 9.48 -16.03
C SER A 70 21.42 8.59 -15.67
N ALA A 71 21.05 8.51 -14.38
CA ALA A 71 19.89 7.74 -13.98
C ALA A 71 18.58 8.33 -14.51
N VAL A 72 18.42 9.66 -14.42
CA VAL A 72 17.21 10.33 -14.93
C VAL A 72 17.16 10.26 -16.47
N GLU A 73 18.26 10.51 -17.17
CA GLU A 73 18.33 10.37 -18.63
C GLU A 73 18.01 8.95 -19.09
N CYS A 74 18.52 7.94 -18.38
CA CYS A 74 18.20 6.53 -18.64
C CYS A 74 16.69 6.27 -18.51
N GLY A 75 16.07 6.74 -17.44
CA GLY A 75 14.63 6.61 -17.22
C GLY A 75 13.81 7.29 -18.33
N VAL A 76 14.19 8.51 -18.70
CA VAL A 76 13.53 9.27 -19.78
C VAL A 76 13.67 8.55 -21.13
N GLU A 77 14.87 8.09 -21.46
CA GLU A 77 15.12 7.37 -22.71
C GLU A 77 14.35 6.03 -22.74
N PHE A 78 14.31 5.33 -21.62
CA PHE A 78 13.57 4.09 -21.52
C PHE A 78 12.07 4.29 -21.77
N GLN A 79 11.43 5.26 -21.11
CA GLN A 79 10.01 5.55 -21.31
C GLN A 79 9.71 5.95 -22.77
N LYS A 80 10.55 6.78 -23.40
CA LYS A 80 10.40 7.16 -24.81
C LYS A 80 10.56 5.97 -25.77
N LYS A 81 11.51 5.08 -25.51
CA LYS A 81 11.68 3.86 -26.31
C LYS A 81 10.53 2.89 -26.15
N LEU A 82 9.97 2.79 -24.96
CA LEU A 82 8.76 1.99 -24.75
C LEU A 82 7.55 2.55 -25.49
N GLU A 83 7.38 3.89 -25.51
CA GLU A 83 6.33 4.55 -26.30
C GLU A 83 6.49 4.21 -27.79
N THR A 84 7.71 4.38 -28.34
CA THR A 84 8.01 4.02 -29.73
C THR A 84 7.84 2.52 -30.00
N PHE A 85 8.17 1.67 -29.04
CA PHE A 85 8.00 0.21 -29.17
C PHE A 85 6.51 -0.17 -29.24
N ARG A 86 5.65 0.45 -28.42
CA ARG A 86 4.20 0.29 -28.48
C ARG A 86 3.59 0.74 -29.80
N GLU A 87 4.01 1.92 -30.30
CA GLU A 87 3.51 2.47 -31.57
C GLU A 87 3.88 1.63 -32.80
N LYS A 88 5.06 0.96 -32.77
CA LYS A 88 5.56 0.18 -33.90
C LYS A 88 5.08 -1.27 -33.93
N ASN A 89 4.63 -1.78 -32.80
CA ASN A 89 4.18 -3.15 -32.67
C ASN A 89 2.71 -3.14 -32.27
N ASP A 90 1.88 -3.88 -33.00
CA ASP A 90 0.47 -4.09 -32.66
C ASP A 90 0.41 -5.09 -31.47
N LEU A 91 0.73 -4.58 -30.28
CA LEU A 91 0.81 -5.38 -29.06
C LEU A 91 -0.58 -5.61 -28.50
N GLN A 92 -0.94 -6.86 -28.22
CA GLN A 92 -2.18 -7.18 -27.51
C GLN A 92 -2.09 -6.76 -26.02
N ILE A 93 -0.86 -6.69 -25.48
CA ILE A 93 -0.61 -6.29 -24.08
C ILE A 93 0.26 -5.02 -24.04
N ASP A 94 -0.30 -3.94 -23.45
CA ASP A 94 0.39 -2.67 -23.23
C ASP A 94 0.98 -2.62 -21.81
N LEU A 95 2.24 -3.04 -21.65
CA LEU A 95 2.95 -2.98 -20.38
C LEU A 95 3.37 -1.53 -20.09
N LYS A 96 2.81 -0.94 -19.03
CA LYS A 96 3.13 0.41 -18.56
C LYS A 96 4.08 0.35 -17.39
N PHE A 97 5.25 0.97 -17.53
CA PHE A 97 6.27 1.00 -16.49
C PHE A 97 6.16 2.25 -15.64
N ARG A 98 6.40 2.10 -14.33
CA ARG A 98 6.64 3.19 -13.39
C ARG A 98 8.11 3.20 -13.03
N ILE A 99 8.67 4.39 -12.82
CA ILE A 99 10.07 4.55 -12.45
C ILE A 99 10.19 5.43 -11.22
N GLY A 100 10.93 4.96 -10.22
CA GLY A 100 11.32 5.71 -9.04
C GLY A 100 12.84 5.86 -8.95
N ILE A 101 13.36 7.07 -8.75
CA ILE A 101 14.80 7.32 -8.66
C ILE A 101 15.13 8.02 -7.36
N ASN A 102 16.08 7.45 -6.61
CA ASN A 102 16.54 7.99 -5.33
C ASN A 102 18.06 7.90 -5.20
N MET A 103 18.63 8.79 -4.40
CA MET A 103 20.01 8.70 -3.95
C MET A 103 20.03 8.54 -2.44
N GLY A 104 20.74 7.53 -1.94
CA GLY A 104 20.81 7.27 -0.51
C GLY A 104 21.88 6.27 -0.12
N ASP A 105 22.02 6.05 1.19
CA ASP A 105 22.91 5.05 1.76
C ASP A 105 22.39 3.64 1.48
N VAL A 106 23.28 2.77 1.05
CA VAL A 106 22.99 1.37 0.76
C VAL A 106 24.06 0.46 1.32
N VAL A 107 23.65 -0.74 1.71
CA VAL A 107 24.52 -1.83 2.14
C VAL A 107 24.77 -2.75 0.96
N LEU A 108 26.03 -3.06 0.72
CA LEU A 108 26.43 -4.05 -0.28
C LEU A 108 26.41 -5.44 0.35
N GLU A 109 25.52 -6.30 -0.11
CA GLU A 109 25.45 -7.71 0.29
C GLU A 109 25.62 -8.61 -0.94
N LYS A 110 26.76 -9.28 -1.05
CA LYS A 110 27.16 -10.07 -2.23
C LYS A 110 27.12 -9.22 -3.52
N LYS A 111 26.10 -9.41 -4.36
CA LYS A 111 25.90 -8.64 -5.61
C LYS A 111 24.65 -7.74 -5.53
N ASN A 112 23.99 -7.70 -4.38
CA ASN A 112 22.77 -6.94 -4.16
C ASN A 112 23.02 -5.68 -3.33
N LEU A 113 22.13 -4.68 -3.47
CA LEU A 113 22.12 -3.47 -2.64
C LEU A 113 20.84 -3.49 -1.80
N LEU A 114 20.99 -3.22 -0.52
CA LEU A 114 19.91 -3.18 0.47
C LEU A 114 19.95 -1.85 1.23
N GLY A 115 18.86 -1.49 1.87
CA GLY A 115 18.77 -0.33 2.76
C GLY A 115 17.75 0.72 2.32
N ASP A 116 17.71 1.83 3.07
CA ASP A 116 16.71 2.87 2.89
C ASP A 116 16.78 3.53 1.50
N GLY A 117 17.98 3.64 0.92
CA GLY A 117 18.17 4.16 -0.43
C GLY A 117 17.35 3.38 -1.48
N VAL A 118 17.37 2.04 -1.40
CA VAL A 118 16.61 1.15 -2.28
C VAL A 118 15.11 1.21 -1.96
N ASN A 119 14.76 1.19 -0.69
CA ASN A 119 13.36 1.23 -0.23
C ASN A 119 12.65 2.52 -0.68
N ILE A 120 13.33 3.67 -0.62
CA ILE A 120 12.77 4.95 -1.07
C ILE A 120 12.59 4.94 -2.59
N ALA A 121 13.55 4.39 -3.36
CA ALA A 121 13.41 4.26 -4.82
C ALA A 121 12.18 3.41 -5.20
N ALA A 122 11.97 2.26 -4.54
CA ALA A 122 10.79 1.43 -4.73
C ALA A 122 9.48 2.14 -4.35
N ARG A 123 9.49 2.98 -3.31
CA ARG A 123 8.31 3.76 -2.92
C ARG A 123 7.99 4.90 -3.89
N LEU A 124 9.02 5.56 -4.42
CA LEU A 124 8.85 6.55 -5.49
C LEU A 124 8.29 5.89 -6.75
N GLU A 125 8.75 4.69 -7.10
CA GLU A 125 8.19 3.89 -8.17
C GLU A 125 6.70 3.62 -7.93
N SER A 126 6.33 3.10 -6.77
CA SER A 126 4.93 2.80 -6.41
C SER A 126 4.03 4.05 -6.38
N LEU A 127 4.59 5.22 -6.03
CA LEU A 127 3.91 6.52 -6.08
C LEU A 127 3.72 7.02 -7.51
N CYS A 128 4.59 6.60 -8.44
CA CYS A 128 4.67 7.11 -9.79
C CYS A 128 3.42 6.77 -10.62
N GLN A 129 3.05 7.66 -11.53
CA GLN A 129 2.00 7.37 -12.50
C GLN A 129 2.48 6.37 -13.56
N PRO A 130 1.57 5.58 -14.18
CA PRO A 130 1.91 4.74 -15.32
C PRO A 130 2.66 5.53 -16.41
N ASN A 131 3.73 4.95 -16.94
CA ASN A 131 4.64 5.58 -17.90
C ASN A 131 5.34 6.86 -17.39
N GLY A 132 5.37 7.07 -16.08
CA GLY A 132 5.98 8.24 -15.45
C GLY A 132 7.35 7.95 -14.84
N ILE A 133 7.94 9.01 -14.27
CA ILE A 133 9.18 8.98 -13.49
C ILE A 133 8.98 9.86 -12.27
N SER A 134 9.18 9.32 -11.09
CA SER A 134 9.19 10.07 -9.83
C SER A 134 10.60 10.06 -9.23
N VAL A 135 11.06 11.19 -8.73
CA VAL A 135 12.40 11.34 -8.16
C VAL A 135 12.33 11.90 -6.75
N SER A 136 13.31 11.56 -5.90
CA SER A 136 13.46 12.19 -4.60
C SER A 136 13.99 13.62 -4.71
N LYS A 137 13.82 14.42 -3.64
CA LYS A 137 14.40 15.76 -3.54
C LYS A 137 15.91 15.76 -3.77
N SER A 138 16.63 14.76 -3.24
CA SER A 138 18.08 14.63 -3.43
C SER A 138 18.48 14.47 -4.91
N ILE A 139 17.70 13.76 -5.69
CA ILE A 139 17.87 13.64 -7.15
C ILE A 139 17.49 14.95 -7.82
N TYR A 140 16.32 15.51 -7.49
CA TYR A 140 15.86 16.78 -8.07
C TYR A 140 16.90 17.90 -7.92
N ASP A 141 17.45 18.08 -6.72
CA ASP A 141 18.46 19.12 -6.44
C ASP A 141 19.74 18.97 -7.29
N LEU A 142 20.10 17.73 -7.66
CA LEU A 142 21.27 17.44 -8.48
C LEU A 142 21.03 17.62 -9.99
N VAL A 143 19.78 17.49 -10.46
CA VAL A 143 19.48 17.40 -11.89
C VAL A 143 18.72 18.61 -12.44
N ASN A 144 17.99 19.36 -11.63
CA ASN A 144 17.09 20.42 -12.06
C ASN A 144 17.79 21.55 -12.87
N SER A 145 19.04 21.85 -12.52
CA SER A 145 19.84 22.85 -13.23
C SER A 145 20.62 22.29 -14.45
N LYS A 146 20.71 20.96 -14.57
CA LYS A 146 21.51 20.28 -15.59
C LYS A 146 20.65 19.71 -16.71
N LEU A 147 19.45 19.27 -16.39
CA LEU A 147 18.51 18.70 -17.35
C LEU A 147 17.39 19.71 -17.62
N LYS A 148 17.11 19.96 -18.90
CA LYS A 148 15.98 20.81 -19.34
C LYS A 148 14.68 19.98 -19.31
N LEU A 149 14.32 19.47 -18.14
CA LEU A 149 13.10 18.70 -17.92
C LEU A 149 12.18 19.48 -16.98
N PRO A 150 10.88 19.55 -17.24
CA PRO A 150 9.94 20.13 -16.28
C PRO A 150 9.66 19.13 -15.16
N PHE A 151 9.55 19.64 -13.93
CA PHE A 151 9.25 18.87 -12.74
C PHE A 151 7.97 19.39 -12.09
N ILE A 152 7.21 18.49 -11.47
CA ILE A 152 6.08 18.82 -10.58
C ILE A 152 6.49 18.46 -9.17
N ASP A 153 6.42 19.41 -8.26
CA ASP A 153 6.60 19.18 -6.84
C ASP A 153 5.37 18.46 -6.27
N LEU A 154 5.56 17.27 -5.74
CA LEU A 154 4.52 16.48 -5.08
C LEU A 154 4.46 16.74 -3.57
N GLY A 155 5.38 17.54 -3.04
CA GLY A 155 5.52 17.80 -1.63
C GLY A 155 6.05 16.59 -0.85
N ILE A 156 5.89 16.66 0.48
CA ILE A 156 6.29 15.57 1.37
C ILE A 156 5.29 14.42 1.24
N GLN A 157 5.81 13.25 0.91
CA GLN A 157 5.06 12.01 0.80
C GLN A 157 5.35 11.14 2.02
N LYS A 158 4.29 10.60 2.63
CA LYS A 158 4.37 9.67 3.75
C LYS A 158 3.95 8.28 3.28
N VAL A 159 4.91 7.38 3.19
CA VAL A 159 4.64 6.00 2.80
C VAL A 159 5.14 5.07 3.90
N LYS A 160 4.20 4.40 4.58
CA LYS A 160 4.47 3.60 5.79
C LYS A 160 5.18 4.46 6.85
N THR A 161 6.42 4.13 7.22
CA THR A 161 7.20 4.80 8.27
C THR A 161 8.14 5.88 7.76
N ASN A 162 8.29 6.06 6.45
CA ASN A 162 9.26 7.00 5.88
C ASN A 162 8.53 8.22 5.29
N GLU A 163 9.12 9.38 5.53
CA GLU A 163 8.74 10.65 4.89
C GLU A 163 9.85 11.05 3.92
N PHE A 164 9.49 11.43 2.71
CA PHE A 164 10.41 11.93 1.70
C PHE A 164 9.70 12.92 0.78
N HIS A 165 10.44 13.91 0.30
CA HIS A 165 9.94 14.87 -0.67
C HIS A 165 10.12 14.29 -2.08
N ALA A 166 9.05 14.27 -2.87
CA ALA A 166 9.00 13.68 -4.20
C ALA A 166 8.68 14.72 -5.29
N TYR A 167 9.20 14.46 -6.48
CA TYR A 167 8.94 15.22 -7.71
C TYR A 167 8.61 14.27 -8.84
N ASP A 168 7.61 14.61 -9.67
CA ASP A 168 7.40 13.93 -10.95
C ASP A 168 8.18 14.63 -12.06
N VAL A 169 8.82 13.84 -12.92
CA VAL A 169 9.41 14.32 -14.17
C VAL A 169 8.31 14.33 -15.24
N LEU A 170 7.99 15.49 -15.79
CA LEU A 170 6.99 15.59 -16.87
C LEU A 170 7.63 15.19 -18.20
N LEU A 171 7.25 14.04 -18.73
CA LEU A 171 7.61 13.60 -20.09
C LEU A 171 6.62 14.15 -21.12
N ASN A 172 5.33 14.23 -20.74
CA ASN A 172 4.24 14.76 -21.56
C ASN A 172 3.33 15.68 -20.73
N PRO A 173 2.75 16.76 -21.30
CA PRO A 173 1.83 17.65 -20.59
C PRO A 173 0.60 16.95 -19.99
N SER A 174 0.15 15.85 -20.61
CA SER A 174 -0.97 15.04 -20.15
C SER A 174 -0.70 14.28 -18.85
N GLN A 175 0.57 14.12 -18.45
CA GLN A 175 0.98 13.46 -17.21
C GLN A 175 0.89 14.38 -15.98
N LYS A 176 0.42 15.62 -16.16
CA LYS A 176 0.26 16.55 -15.04
C LYS A 176 -0.80 16.02 -14.08
N ARG A 177 -0.38 15.58 -12.89
CA ARG A 177 -1.34 15.21 -11.84
C ARG A 177 -2.16 16.42 -11.44
N SER A 178 -3.47 16.22 -11.29
CA SER A 178 -4.25 17.08 -10.43
C SER A 178 -3.79 16.80 -8.99
N LEU A 179 -2.86 17.58 -8.48
CA LEU A 179 -2.54 17.54 -7.05
C LEU A 179 -3.84 17.90 -6.35
N LYS A 180 -4.41 16.97 -5.57
CA LYS A 180 -5.39 17.34 -4.56
C LYS A 180 -4.64 18.24 -3.59
N THR A 181 -4.68 19.52 -3.82
CA THR A 181 -4.19 20.51 -2.88
C THR A 181 -4.93 20.21 -1.58
N ALA A 182 -4.21 19.75 -0.56
CA ALA A 182 -4.77 19.77 0.78
C ALA A 182 -5.12 21.23 1.02
N TYR A 183 -6.41 21.55 0.95
CA TYR A 183 -6.90 22.88 1.21
C TYR A 183 -6.43 23.24 2.64
N LYS A 184 -5.37 24.03 2.74
CA LYS A 184 -5.09 24.77 3.98
C LYS A 184 -6.26 25.73 4.09
N LEU A 185 -7.28 25.30 4.82
CA LEU A 185 -8.38 26.17 5.23
C LEU A 185 -7.73 27.40 5.89
N SER A 186 -8.02 28.57 5.34
CA SER A 186 -7.52 29.82 5.93
C SER A 186 -7.97 29.88 7.39
N PRO A 187 -7.16 30.42 8.32
CA PRO A 187 -7.54 30.54 9.72
C PRO A 187 -8.92 31.19 9.92
N GLY A 188 -9.30 32.12 9.06
CA GLY A 188 -10.63 32.72 9.04
C GLY A 188 -11.76 31.77 8.67
N LEU A 189 -11.52 30.82 7.77
CA LEU A 189 -12.50 29.82 7.36
C LEU A 189 -12.66 28.75 8.45
N ILE A 190 -11.57 28.41 9.13
CA ILE A 190 -11.60 27.54 10.32
C ILE A 190 -12.38 28.20 11.45
N ALA A 191 -12.13 29.49 11.74
CA ALA A 191 -12.87 30.26 12.74
C ALA A 191 -14.37 30.36 12.39
N GLY A 192 -14.69 30.57 11.11
CA GLY A 192 -16.07 30.57 10.61
C GLY A 192 -16.78 29.22 10.80
N ILE A 193 -16.10 28.09 10.49
CA ILE A 193 -16.64 26.75 10.71
C ILE A 193 -16.82 26.46 12.19
N ILE A 194 -15.87 26.89 13.05
CA ILE A 194 -15.99 26.74 14.50
C ILE A 194 -17.18 27.56 15.03
N CYS A 195 -17.36 28.79 14.58
CA CYS A 195 -18.51 29.62 14.98
C CYS A 195 -19.85 28.98 14.52
N ILE A 196 -19.94 28.43 13.29
CA ILE A 196 -21.13 27.72 12.82
C ILE A 196 -21.40 26.47 13.66
N LEU A 197 -20.36 25.69 13.96
CA LEU A 197 -20.48 24.49 14.80
C LEU A 197 -20.87 24.83 16.25
N THR A 198 -20.36 25.93 16.82
CA THR A 198 -20.75 26.35 18.17
C THR A 198 -22.18 26.88 18.22
N ILE A 199 -22.64 27.59 17.18
CA ILE A 199 -24.05 28.02 17.05
C ILE A 199 -24.95 26.80 16.87
N MET A 200 -24.55 25.80 16.05
CA MET A 200 -25.28 24.55 15.85
C MET A 200 -25.36 23.71 17.13
N LEU A 201 -24.26 23.62 17.88
CA LEU A 201 -24.23 22.96 19.18
C LEU A 201 -25.11 23.69 20.21
N PHE A 202 -25.07 25.03 20.23
CA PHE A 202 -25.90 25.84 21.12
C PHE A 202 -27.39 25.71 20.79
N THR A 203 -27.74 25.73 19.50
CA THR A 203 -29.13 25.48 19.06
C THR A 203 -29.58 24.06 19.35
N ALA A 204 -28.72 23.05 19.11
CA ALA A 204 -29.00 21.65 19.45
C ALA A 204 -29.18 21.45 20.96
N PHE A 205 -28.32 22.09 21.78
CA PHE A 205 -28.44 22.06 23.23
C PHE A 205 -29.73 22.77 23.71
N TYR A 206 -30.08 23.92 23.12
CA TYR A 206 -31.32 24.66 23.45
C TYR A 206 -32.58 23.90 23.05
N PHE A 207 -32.55 23.18 21.91
CA PHE A 207 -33.63 22.28 21.48
C PHE A 207 -33.69 21.00 22.30
N SER A 208 -32.53 20.45 22.70
CA SER A 208 -32.44 19.21 23.51
C SER A 208 -32.95 19.43 24.94
N SER A 209 -32.81 20.61 25.48
CA SER A 209 -33.33 20.92 26.85
C SER A 209 -34.85 21.13 26.87
N ASN A 210 -35.52 21.23 25.71
CA ASN A 210 -36.96 21.40 25.60
C ASN A 210 -37.70 20.23 24.93
N SER A 211 -37.03 19.12 24.66
CA SER A 211 -37.66 17.94 24.05
C SER A 211 -37.63 16.78 25.04
N LEU A 212 -38.78 16.52 25.63
CA LEU A 212 -39.08 15.25 26.28
C LEU A 212 -38.84 14.08 25.29
N GLU A 213 -38.06 13.15 25.75
CA GLU A 213 -37.88 11.76 25.30
C GLU A 213 -38.62 11.31 24.04
N THR A 214 -37.89 11.28 22.94
CA THR A 214 -38.09 10.25 21.92
C THR A 214 -36.72 9.79 21.45
N THR A 215 -36.30 8.65 21.94
CA THR A 215 -35.14 7.90 21.42
C THR A 215 -35.40 7.58 19.94
N PRO A 216 -34.57 8.03 19.00
CA PRO A 216 -34.64 7.47 17.66
C PRO A 216 -34.02 6.07 17.73
N ASN A 217 -34.90 5.06 17.68
CA ASN A 217 -34.47 3.71 17.30
C ASN A 217 -33.86 3.80 15.90
N LEU A 218 -32.53 3.89 15.81
CA LEU A 218 -31.82 3.55 14.57
C LEU A 218 -31.94 2.03 14.43
N SER A 219 -33.05 1.60 13.82
CA SER A 219 -33.14 0.26 13.26
C SER A 219 -32.17 0.20 12.09
N ILE A 220 -30.93 -0.21 12.38
CA ILE A 220 -30.04 -0.75 11.36
C ILE A 220 -30.80 -1.96 10.81
N ASN A 221 -31.17 -1.94 9.54
CA ASN A 221 -31.70 -3.12 8.85
C ASN A 221 -30.61 -4.19 8.91
N ILE A 222 -30.64 -4.99 9.97
CA ILE A 222 -29.84 -6.19 10.11
C ILE A 222 -30.37 -7.11 9.02
N SER A 223 -29.54 -7.47 8.08
CA SER A 223 -29.79 -8.57 7.14
C SER A 223 -30.36 -9.73 7.95
N ASP A 224 -31.45 -10.37 7.50
CA ASP A 224 -32.03 -11.55 8.15
C ASP A 224 -31.06 -12.75 8.24
N LYS A 225 -29.83 -12.58 7.76
CA LYS A 225 -28.78 -13.59 7.78
C LYS A 225 -27.97 -13.54 9.08
N PRO A 226 -27.64 -14.71 9.66
CA PRO A 226 -26.69 -14.76 10.77
C PRO A 226 -25.40 -14.03 10.42
N SER A 227 -24.88 -13.24 11.35
CA SER A 227 -23.70 -12.40 11.12
C SER A 227 -22.60 -12.75 12.12
N ILE A 228 -21.38 -13.01 11.60
CA ILE A 228 -20.24 -13.48 12.39
C ILE A 228 -19.04 -12.55 12.16
N LEU A 229 -18.52 -11.94 13.23
CA LEU A 229 -17.25 -11.22 13.22
C LEU A 229 -16.11 -12.16 13.62
N ILE A 230 -15.08 -12.25 12.80
CA ILE A 230 -13.88 -13.02 13.09
C ILE A 230 -12.81 -12.09 13.66
N MET A 231 -12.36 -12.34 14.88
CA MET A 231 -11.24 -11.64 15.50
C MET A 231 -9.91 -12.27 15.06
N PRO A 232 -8.82 -11.48 14.93
CA PRO A 232 -7.50 -12.04 14.70
C PRO A 232 -7.12 -13.04 15.80
N LEU A 233 -6.71 -14.25 15.40
CA LEU A 233 -6.25 -15.28 16.33
C LEU A 233 -5.00 -14.78 17.05
N GLU A 234 -4.90 -15.10 18.34
CA GLU A 234 -3.78 -14.69 19.19
C GLU A 234 -2.61 -15.64 19.04
N ASN A 235 -1.42 -15.08 18.92
CA ASN A 235 -0.20 -15.87 18.95
C ASN A 235 0.18 -16.20 20.40
N GLN A 236 0.04 -17.45 20.80
CA GLN A 236 0.46 -17.99 22.08
C GLN A 236 1.60 -19.01 21.94
N THR A 237 2.34 -18.98 20.81
CA THR A 237 3.49 -19.88 20.59
C THR A 237 4.71 -19.48 21.43
N GLY A 238 4.76 -18.24 21.93
CA GLY A 238 5.92 -17.66 22.59
C GLY A 238 6.97 -17.07 21.63
N ASN A 239 6.79 -17.24 20.31
CA ASN A 239 7.68 -16.71 19.30
C ASN A 239 6.94 -15.67 18.43
N LYS A 240 7.45 -14.44 18.39
CA LYS A 240 6.86 -13.35 17.56
C LYS A 240 6.95 -13.61 16.06
N ASP A 241 7.91 -14.42 15.64
CA ASP A 241 8.04 -14.76 14.22
C ASP A 241 6.85 -15.59 13.71
N ASP A 242 6.02 -16.16 14.61
CA ASP A 242 4.84 -16.94 14.28
C ASP A 242 3.55 -16.10 14.16
N ASP A 243 3.62 -14.76 14.33
CA ASP A 243 2.44 -13.87 14.23
C ASP A 243 1.71 -13.98 12.89
N TYR A 244 2.43 -14.31 11.82
CA TYR A 244 1.83 -14.51 10.49
C TYR A 244 0.91 -15.72 10.42
N ILE A 245 1.10 -16.73 11.27
CA ILE A 245 0.29 -17.97 11.26
C ILE A 245 -1.14 -17.65 11.69
N GLY A 246 -1.31 -16.96 12.81
CA GLY A 246 -2.62 -16.51 13.28
C GLY A 246 -3.34 -15.60 12.26
N ALA A 247 -2.60 -14.68 11.64
CA ALA A 247 -3.13 -13.80 10.60
C ALA A 247 -3.57 -14.57 9.35
N GLY A 248 -2.78 -15.55 8.91
CA GLY A 248 -3.07 -16.40 7.75
C GLY A 248 -4.32 -17.26 7.99
N ILE A 249 -4.42 -17.91 9.16
CA ILE A 249 -5.58 -18.73 9.52
C ILE A 249 -6.84 -17.86 9.60
N THR A 250 -6.75 -16.68 10.24
CA THR A 250 -7.87 -15.73 10.33
C THR A 250 -8.37 -15.34 8.92
N SER A 251 -7.46 -15.03 8.01
CA SER A 251 -7.78 -14.68 6.61
C SER A 251 -8.49 -15.83 5.89
N ASN A 252 -8.01 -17.06 6.06
CA ASN A 252 -8.64 -18.25 5.48
C ASN A 252 -10.06 -18.49 6.04
N ILE A 253 -10.26 -18.34 7.35
CA ILE A 253 -11.59 -18.47 7.96
C ILE A 253 -12.54 -17.42 7.38
N VAL A 254 -12.13 -16.13 7.31
CA VAL A 254 -12.93 -15.06 6.71
C VAL A 254 -13.30 -15.41 5.27
N THR A 255 -12.32 -15.80 4.46
CA THR A 255 -12.52 -16.14 3.04
C THR A 255 -13.50 -17.31 2.90
N THR A 256 -13.31 -18.38 3.66
CA THR A 256 -14.16 -19.58 3.58
C THR A 256 -15.60 -19.28 4.01
N LEU A 257 -15.79 -18.58 5.13
CA LEU A 257 -17.12 -18.23 5.60
C LEU A 257 -17.83 -17.22 4.71
N SER A 258 -17.10 -16.30 4.09
CA SER A 258 -17.65 -15.30 3.16
C SER A 258 -18.14 -15.91 1.83
N GLN A 259 -17.76 -17.15 1.51
CA GLN A 259 -18.28 -17.88 0.34
C GLN A 259 -19.69 -18.44 0.57
N ASN A 260 -20.16 -18.41 1.80
CA ASN A 260 -21.50 -18.90 2.15
C ASN A 260 -22.50 -17.74 2.14
N ASP A 261 -23.36 -17.70 1.14
CA ASP A 261 -24.37 -16.65 0.98
C ASP A 261 -25.41 -16.58 2.10
N SER A 262 -25.49 -17.62 2.97
CA SER A 262 -26.42 -17.67 4.10
C SER A 262 -25.90 -16.95 5.35
N ILE A 263 -24.64 -16.51 5.36
CA ILE A 263 -23.99 -15.89 6.51
C ILE A 263 -23.42 -14.54 6.09
N PHE A 264 -23.58 -13.53 6.91
CA PHE A 264 -22.90 -12.24 6.71
C PHE A 264 -21.60 -12.21 7.50
N VAL A 265 -20.47 -12.03 6.81
CA VAL A 265 -19.14 -11.94 7.40
C VAL A 265 -18.55 -10.57 7.10
N PRO A 266 -18.37 -9.67 8.09
CA PRO A 266 -17.65 -8.42 7.91
C PRO A 266 -16.20 -8.66 7.45
N SER A 267 -15.61 -7.68 6.75
CA SER A 267 -14.24 -7.81 6.23
C SER A 267 -13.24 -8.14 7.36
N GLY A 268 -12.17 -8.89 7.05
CA GLY A 268 -11.14 -9.27 8.04
C GLY A 268 -10.47 -8.07 8.73
N ASN A 269 -10.45 -6.90 8.09
CA ASN A 269 -9.97 -5.66 8.70
C ASN A 269 -10.86 -5.16 9.84
N THR A 270 -12.16 -5.49 9.83
CA THR A 270 -13.10 -5.09 10.88
C THR A 270 -12.75 -5.71 12.22
N GLY A 271 -12.45 -7.02 12.25
CA GLY A 271 -12.03 -7.73 13.47
C GLY A 271 -10.69 -7.20 13.99
N LYS A 272 -9.74 -6.95 13.08
CA LYS A 272 -8.45 -6.35 13.46
C LYS A 272 -8.62 -4.95 14.05
N TYR A 273 -9.44 -4.10 13.42
CA TYR A 273 -9.72 -2.75 13.93
C TYR A 273 -10.38 -2.78 15.31
N ALA A 274 -11.33 -3.71 15.53
CA ALA A 274 -11.97 -3.89 16.84
C ALA A 274 -10.97 -4.31 17.93
N LYS A 275 -10.03 -5.21 17.60
CA LYS A 275 -8.97 -5.66 18.51
C LYS A 275 -7.98 -4.53 18.82
N ASP A 276 -7.48 -3.83 17.81
CA ASP A 276 -6.49 -2.75 17.95
C ASP A 276 -7.03 -1.55 18.78
N ASN A 277 -8.35 -1.37 18.81
CA ASN A 277 -9.03 -0.34 19.59
C ASN A 277 -9.67 -0.83 20.88
N ASN A 278 -9.43 -2.08 21.30
CA ASN A 278 -9.95 -2.70 22.53
C ASN A 278 -11.48 -2.61 22.65
N PHE A 279 -12.22 -2.88 21.58
CA PHE A 279 -13.68 -2.82 21.61
C PHE A 279 -14.25 -3.94 22.50
N THR A 280 -15.19 -3.57 23.35
CA THR A 280 -15.98 -4.54 24.13
C THR A 280 -17.01 -5.23 23.22
N ASP A 281 -17.50 -6.39 23.66
CA ASP A 281 -18.51 -7.18 22.94
C ASP A 281 -19.80 -6.37 22.68
N ASP A 282 -20.24 -5.59 23.66
CA ASP A 282 -21.38 -4.68 23.53
C ASP A 282 -21.14 -3.61 22.45
N LEU A 283 -19.95 -3.03 22.42
CA LEU A 283 -19.59 -2.02 21.41
C LEU A 283 -19.48 -2.63 20.00
N ILE A 284 -18.94 -3.85 19.91
CA ILE A 284 -18.87 -4.61 18.64
C ILE A 284 -20.29 -4.87 18.12
N LYS A 285 -21.18 -5.36 18.99
CA LYS A 285 -22.58 -5.63 18.65
C LYS A 285 -23.29 -4.34 18.21
N GLN A 286 -23.15 -3.26 18.97
CA GLN A 286 -23.79 -1.97 18.67
C GLN A 286 -23.28 -1.38 17.34
N LYS A 287 -21.95 -1.42 17.10
CA LYS A 287 -21.32 -0.74 15.99
C LYS A 287 -21.43 -1.51 14.67
N TYR A 288 -21.35 -2.84 14.71
CA TYR A 288 -21.32 -3.67 13.52
C TYR A 288 -22.59 -4.52 13.31
N GLY A 289 -23.49 -4.55 14.27
CA GLY A 289 -24.75 -5.32 14.19
C GLY A 289 -24.53 -6.82 14.06
N VAL A 290 -23.37 -7.35 14.49
CA VAL A 290 -23.07 -8.77 14.40
C VAL A 290 -23.68 -9.55 15.58
N GLN A 291 -24.15 -10.77 15.28
CA GLN A 291 -24.78 -11.65 16.28
C GLN A 291 -23.76 -12.55 16.96
N TYR A 292 -22.72 -12.96 16.22
CA TYR A 292 -21.71 -13.90 16.70
C TYR A 292 -20.31 -13.30 16.55
N ILE A 293 -19.42 -13.73 17.47
CA ILE A 293 -18.00 -13.40 17.39
C ILE A 293 -17.18 -14.70 17.50
N LEU A 294 -16.20 -14.84 16.59
CA LEU A 294 -15.25 -15.94 16.61
C LEU A 294 -13.90 -15.43 17.10
N ARG A 295 -13.36 -16.05 18.14
CA ARG A 295 -12.05 -15.80 18.73
C ARG A 295 -11.24 -17.08 18.78
N GLY A 296 -9.93 -16.96 18.94
CA GLY A 296 -9.07 -18.11 19.09
C GLY A 296 -7.61 -17.74 19.25
N ASP A 297 -6.81 -18.77 19.43
CA ASP A 297 -5.37 -18.67 19.62
C ASP A 297 -4.61 -19.76 18.86
N VAL A 298 -3.33 -19.52 18.66
CA VAL A 298 -2.38 -20.47 18.06
C VAL A 298 -1.30 -20.75 19.09
N GLN A 299 -1.15 -22.01 19.48
CA GLN A 299 -0.19 -22.51 20.45
C GLN A 299 0.89 -23.35 19.75
N GLY A 300 2.15 -23.18 20.16
CA GLY A 300 3.26 -24.02 19.68
C GLY A 300 3.38 -25.30 20.51
N LEU A 301 3.43 -26.46 19.85
CA LEU A 301 3.61 -27.78 20.49
C LEU A 301 4.69 -28.55 19.74
N ALA A 302 5.90 -28.67 20.30
CA ALA A 302 6.96 -29.59 19.86
C ALA A 302 7.04 -29.89 18.35
N GLY A 303 7.08 -28.86 17.51
CA GLY A 303 7.16 -28.98 16.04
C GLY A 303 5.80 -29.01 15.32
N ALA A 304 4.68 -28.78 16.04
CA ALA A 304 3.34 -28.64 15.49
C ALA A 304 2.64 -27.41 16.09
N TYR A 305 1.58 -26.95 15.45
CA TYR A 305 0.73 -25.89 15.99
C TYR A 305 -0.65 -26.45 16.36
N ARG A 306 -1.15 -26.01 17.50
CA ARG A 306 -2.53 -26.23 17.91
C ARG A 306 -3.29 -24.92 17.75
N VAL A 307 -4.45 -24.99 17.11
CA VAL A 307 -5.33 -23.84 16.93
C VAL A 307 -6.59 -24.09 17.74
N GLY A 308 -6.84 -23.23 18.72
CA GLY A 308 -8.08 -23.21 19.50
C GLY A 308 -9.01 -22.13 18.95
N VAL A 309 -10.28 -22.44 18.74
CA VAL A 309 -11.29 -21.47 18.30
C VAL A 309 -12.58 -21.62 19.07
N GLN A 310 -13.24 -20.52 19.37
CA GLN A 310 -14.54 -20.49 20.01
C GLN A 310 -15.46 -19.44 19.39
N MET A 311 -16.74 -19.75 19.33
CA MET A 311 -17.78 -18.86 18.85
C MET A 311 -18.73 -18.50 19.99
N THR A 312 -18.93 -17.21 20.21
CA THR A 312 -19.77 -16.64 21.24
C THR A 312 -20.98 -15.95 20.63
N ASP A 313 -22.17 -16.18 21.14
CA ASP A 313 -23.36 -15.39 20.81
C ASP A 313 -23.35 -14.09 21.63
N LEU A 314 -23.36 -12.96 20.92
CA LEU A 314 -23.30 -11.62 21.53
C LEU A 314 -24.64 -11.18 22.13
N ASN A 315 -25.72 -11.95 21.97
CA ASN A 315 -27.00 -11.70 22.63
C ASN A 315 -27.07 -12.31 24.02
N THR A 316 -26.54 -13.53 24.15
CA THR A 316 -26.58 -14.29 25.40
C THR A 316 -25.26 -14.30 26.17
N ALA A 317 -24.16 -13.87 25.51
CA ALA A 317 -22.79 -13.99 25.98
C ALA A 317 -22.34 -15.45 26.22
N GLU A 318 -23.03 -16.43 25.62
CA GLU A 318 -22.70 -17.83 25.74
C GLU A 318 -21.77 -18.31 24.63
N VAL A 319 -20.82 -19.17 24.98
CA VAL A 319 -20.01 -19.89 23.99
C VAL A 319 -20.86 -21.02 23.42
N ILE A 320 -21.26 -20.87 22.16
CA ILE A 320 -22.14 -21.82 21.47
C ILE A 320 -21.37 -22.93 20.76
N TRP A 321 -20.07 -22.71 20.52
CA TRP A 321 -19.20 -23.70 19.88
C TRP A 321 -17.72 -23.44 20.21
N SER A 322 -16.95 -24.53 20.39
CA SER A 322 -15.50 -24.48 20.57
C SER A 322 -14.83 -25.74 20.02
N GLN A 323 -13.63 -25.60 19.52
CA GLN A 323 -12.81 -26.70 19.03
C GLN A 323 -11.33 -26.47 19.34
#